data_d18d94f640d8285b0bcc9aba1bc4bb49
#
_entry.id   d18d94f640d8285b0bcc9aba1bc4bb49
#
_cell.length_a   1.000
_cell.length_b   1.000
_cell.length_c   1.000
_cell.angle_alpha   90.00
_cell.angle_beta   90.00
_cell.angle_gamma   90.00
#
_symmetry.space_group_name_H-M   'P 1'
#
loop_
_entity.id
_entity.type
_entity.pdbx_description
1 polymer ?
#
loop_
_entity_poly.entity_id
_entity_poly.type
_entity_poly.pdbx_seq_one_letter_code
_entity_poly.pdbx_strand_id
1 'polypeptide(L)'
;MRFWARFRWAAAAVALLVAVSPIRRGHALDMPSPFVQEVLIKSILVTLNDAVASDNFTVLHAKISKPFRDQFPPDKLRVVFKDLVEKHAVFDAIVANPVIADEDAKVDDKGVLRLKGHFDTTPKKVKYQLGFIPSDGQWKLSGISIDIE
;
A
#
# COMPACT_ATOMS: atom_id res chain seq x y z
N MET A 1 -17.52 -11.94 63.85
CA MET A 1 -16.37 -11.18 64.33
C MET A 1 -15.60 -10.64 63.13
N ARG A 2 -15.59 -9.36 63.00
CA ARG A 2 -14.93 -8.66 61.85
C ARG A 2 -13.54 -8.24 62.31
N PHE A 3 -12.47 -8.74 61.68
CA PHE A 3 -11.12 -8.19 61.82
C PHE A 3 -10.80 -7.34 60.59
N TRP A 4 -10.80 -6.03 60.78
CA TRP A 4 -10.29 -5.07 59.80
C TRP A 4 -8.83 -4.79 60.15
N ALA A 5 -7.90 -5.42 59.41
CA ALA A 5 -6.49 -5.04 59.40
C ALA A 5 -6.27 -3.92 58.39
N ARG A 6 -6.11 -2.70 58.93
CA ARG A 6 -5.69 -1.52 58.13
C ARG A 6 -4.20 -1.67 57.82
N PHE A 7 -3.88 -2.13 56.64
CA PHE A 7 -2.52 -2.10 56.14
C PHE A 7 -2.28 -0.73 55.46
N ARG A 8 -1.51 0.12 56.11
CA ARG A 8 -1.01 1.39 55.55
C ARG A 8 0.19 1.06 54.67
N TRP A 9 0.01 1.03 53.40
CA TRP A 9 1.12 0.98 52.44
C TRP A 9 1.65 2.40 52.24
N ALA A 10 2.90 2.64 52.64
CA ALA A 10 3.63 3.85 52.30
C ALA A 10 3.95 3.79 50.81
N ALA A 11 3.33 4.69 50.07
CA ALA A 11 3.62 4.84 48.63
C ALA A 11 4.99 5.50 48.46
N ALA A 12 6.01 4.70 48.16
CA ALA A 12 7.23 5.22 47.60
C ALA A 12 6.96 5.53 46.13
N ALA A 13 6.77 6.80 45.82
CA ALA A 13 6.66 7.27 44.45
C ALA A 13 8.04 7.17 43.77
N VAL A 14 8.30 6.08 43.06
CA VAL A 14 9.38 5.99 42.14
C VAL A 14 8.92 6.69 40.87
N ALA A 15 9.32 7.94 40.68
CA ALA A 15 9.15 8.66 39.42
C ALA A 15 10.06 8.03 38.38
N LEU A 16 9.54 7.10 37.60
CA LEU A 16 10.18 6.59 36.40
C LEU A 16 10.08 7.69 35.34
N LEU A 17 11.13 8.48 35.18
CA LEU A 17 11.30 9.35 34.02
C LEU A 17 11.50 8.46 32.80
N VAL A 18 10.40 8.11 32.15
CA VAL A 18 10.45 7.57 30.80
C VAL A 18 10.91 8.71 29.90
N ALA A 19 12.17 8.69 29.53
CA ALA A 19 12.69 9.53 28.46
C ALA A 19 11.92 9.14 27.18
N VAL A 20 10.89 9.91 26.85
CA VAL A 20 10.22 9.84 25.56
C VAL A 20 11.24 10.33 24.55
N SER A 21 11.99 9.41 23.98
CA SER A 21 12.80 9.70 22.80
C SER A 21 11.84 10.26 21.74
N PRO A 22 12.14 11.43 21.13
CA PRO A 22 11.32 11.93 20.05
C PRO A 22 11.34 10.85 18.96
N ILE A 23 10.21 10.18 18.75
CA ILE A 23 9.99 9.37 17.58
C ILE A 23 10.25 10.33 16.42
N ARG A 24 11.37 10.15 15.71
CA ARG A 24 11.60 10.85 14.47
C ARG A 24 10.40 10.51 13.59
N ARG A 25 9.45 11.44 13.52
CA ARG A 25 8.41 11.40 12.50
C ARG A 25 9.16 11.39 11.19
N GLY A 26 9.25 10.22 10.55
CA GLY A 26 9.70 10.14 9.19
C GLY A 26 8.93 11.22 8.43
N HIS A 27 9.62 12.03 7.63
CA HIS A 27 8.99 13.10 6.89
C HIS A 27 7.79 12.52 6.15
N ALA A 28 6.57 12.92 6.55
CA ALA A 28 5.38 12.63 5.81
C ALA A 28 5.58 13.24 4.42
N LEU A 29 5.43 12.44 3.36
CA LEU A 29 5.47 12.97 2.02
C LEU A 29 4.22 13.80 1.77
N ASP A 30 4.38 14.92 1.08
CA ASP A 30 3.26 15.74 0.64
C ASP A 30 2.36 14.94 -0.33
N MET A 31 1.07 15.29 -0.35
CA MET A 31 0.13 14.74 -1.32
C MET A 31 0.69 14.95 -2.74
N PRO A 32 0.87 13.88 -3.53
CA PRO A 32 1.40 14.03 -4.88
C PRO A 32 0.42 14.77 -5.78
N SER A 33 0.95 15.54 -6.74
CA SER A 33 0.13 16.20 -7.75
C SER A 33 -0.67 15.19 -8.58
N PRO A 34 -1.78 15.58 -9.22
CA PRO A 34 -2.55 14.69 -10.10
C PRO A 34 -1.69 13.99 -11.16
N PHE A 35 -0.72 14.69 -11.73
CA PHE A 35 0.23 14.11 -12.69
C PHE A 35 1.07 12.99 -12.04
N VAL A 36 1.60 13.21 -10.84
CA VAL A 36 2.39 12.20 -10.14
C VAL A 36 1.51 11.01 -9.72
N GLN A 37 0.26 11.26 -9.33
CA GLN A 37 -0.70 10.18 -9.06
C GLN A 37 -0.93 9.30 -10.28
N GLU A 38 -1.12 9.89 -11.47
CA GLU A 38 -1.24 9.15 -12.72
C GLU A 38 0.01 8.31 -13.02
N VAL A 39 1.20 8.89 -12.83
CA VAL A 39 2.47 8.16 -13.00
C VAL A 39 2.56 6.97 -12.04
N LEU A 40 2.20 7.15 -10.78
CA LEU A 40 2.19 6.06 -9.79
C LEU A 40 1.24 4.93 -10.21
N ILE A 41 0.01 5.27 -10.61
CA ILE A 41 -1.01 4.31 -11.04
C ILE A 41 -0.52 3.54 -12.26
N LYS A 42 -0.17 4.23 -13.34
CA LYS A 42 0.23 3.59 -14.60
C LYS A 42 1.50 2.77 -14.45
N SER A 43 2.51 3.31 -13.76
CA SER A 43 3.78 2.60 -13.56
C SER A 43 3.60 1.26 -12.85
N ILE A 44 2.78 1.21 -11.80
CA ILE A 44 2.58 -0.04 -11.06
C ILE A 44 1.71 -1.04 -11.81
N LEU A 45 0.67 -0.57 -12.49
CA LEU A 45 -0.23 -1.45 -13.27
C LEU A 45 0.45 -2.01 -14.51
N VAL A 46 1.29 -1.24 -15.21
CA VAL A 46 2.10 -1.75 -16.32
C VAL A 46 3.10 -2.80 -15.82
N THR A 47 3.75 -2.52 -14.68
CA THR A 47 4.66 -3.52 -14.08
C THR A 47 3.94 -4.80 -13.69
N LEU A 48 2.70 -4.72 -13.18
CA LEU A 48 1.88 -5.89 -12.91
C LEU A 48 1.48 -6.62 -14.19
N ASN A 49 1.09 -5.89 -15.26
CA ASN A 49 0.80 -6.48 -16.55
C ASN A 49 1.99 -7.29 -17.08
N ASP A 50 3.19 -6.73 -17.04
CA ASP A 50 4.41 -7.39 -17.46
C ASP A 50 4.74 -8.61 -16.60
N ALA A 51 4.52 -8.52 -15.27
CA ALA A 51 4.70 -9.64 -14.38
C ALA A 51 3.74 -10.79 -14.68
N VAL A 52 2.47 -10.49 -14.96
CA VAL A 52 1.45 -11.47 -15.36
C VAL A 52 1.79 -12.09 -16.72
N ALA A 53 2.15 -11.28 -17.71
CA ALA A 53 2.45 -11.75 -19.06
C ALA A 53 3.71 -12.64 -19.12
N SER A 54 4.72 -12.34 -18.30
CA SER A 54 5.97 -13.10 -18.23
C SER A 54 5.97 -14.20 -17.17
N ASP A 55 4.92 -14.31 -16.34
CA ASP A 55 4.87 -15.13 -15.14
C ASP A 55 6.10 -14.92 -14.22
N ASN A 56 6.54 -13.65 -14.11
CA ASN A 56 7.72 -13.26 -13.35
C ASN A 56 7.46 -11.98 -12.53
N PHE A 57 7.39 -12.12 -11.22
CA PHE A 57 7.04 -11.05 -10.29
C PHE A 57 8.25 -10.36 -9.64
N THR A 58 9.47 -10.63 -10.10
CA THR A 58 10.69 -10.07 -9.50
C THR A 58 10.75 -8.55 -9.60
N VAL A 59 10.40 -7.97 -10.75
CA VAL A 59 10.43 -6.51 -10.95
C VAL A 59 9.32 -5.83 -10.15
N LEU A 60 8.12 -6.40 -10.12
CA LEU A 60 7.04 -5.89 -9.28
C LEU A 60 7.45 -5.90 -7.80
N HIS A 61 8.03 -7.00 -7.33
CA HIS A 61 8.55 -7.13 -5.97
C HIS A 61 9.58 -6.05 -5.63
N ALA A 62 10.46 -5.71 -6.55
CA ALA A 62 11.47 -4.66 -6.34
C ALA A 62 10.86 -3.25 -6.20
N LYS A 63 9.69 -3.00 -6.82
CA LYS A 63 9.01 -1.70 -6.83
C LYS A 63 8.06 -1.44 -5.66
N ILE A 64 7.63 -2.47 -4.94
CA ILE A 64 6.71 -2.32 -3.81
C ILE A 64 7.44 -1.86 -2.54
N SER A 65 6.70 -1.40 -1.55
CA SER A 65 7.25 -0.93 -0.28
C SER A 65 7.92 -2.05 0.51
N LYS A 66 8.88 -1.68 1.37
CA LYS A 66 9.61 -2.68 2.17
C LYS A 66 8.68 -3.58 2.99
N PRO A 67 7.69 -3.07 3.76
CA PRO A 67 6.77 -3.93 4.51
C PRO A 67 5.99 -4.90 3.62
N PHE A 68 5.63 -4.48 2.40
CA PHE A 68 4.92 -5.33 1.45
C PHE A 68 5.86 -6.40 0.88
N ARG A 69 7.09 -6.03 0.53
CA ARG A 69 8.11 -7.01 0.06
C ARG A 69 8.39 -8.10 1.09
N ASP A 70 8.51 -7.71 2.36
CA ASP A 70 8.83 -8.65 3.44
C ASP A 70 7.72 -9.69 3.64
N GLN A 71 6.46 -9.31 3.37
CA GLN A 71 5.31 -10.21 3.48
C GLN A 71 5.04 -11.04 2.23
N PHE A 72 5.35 -10.49 1.05
CA PHE A 72 5.02 -11.07 -0.25
C PHE A 72 6.26 -11.19 -1.14
N PRO A 73 7.09 -12.21 -0.96
CA PRO A 73 8.15 -12.54 -1.91
C PRO A 73 7.55 -12.87 -3.29
N PRO A 74 8.34 -12.87 -4.38
CA PRO A 74 7.85 -13.04 -5.75
C PRO A 74 6.91 -14.23 -5.94
N ASP A 75 7.22 -15.37 -5.32
CA ASP A 75 6.38 -16.57 -5.41
C ASP A 75 5.00 -16.39 -4.77
N LYS A 76 4.91 -15.65 -3.66
CA LYS A 76 3.62 -15.31 -3.04
C LYS A 76 2.85 -14.30 -3.88
N LEU A 77 3.50 -13.32 -4.48
CA LEU A 77 2.86 -12.39 -5.43
C LEU A 77 2.25 -13.16 -6.60
N ARG A 78 2.97 -14.15 -7.14
CA ARG A 78 2.44 -15.03 -8.18
C ARG A 78 1.17 -15.76 -7.76
N VAL A 79 1.10 -16.23 -6.51
CA VAL A 79 -0.09 -16.89 -5.98
C VAL A 79 -1.25 -15.90 -5.84
N VAL A 80 -0.99 -14.68 -5.37
CA VAL A 80 -2.02 -13.62 -5.24
C VAL A 80 -2.64 -13.30 -6.60
N PHE A 81 -1.83 -13.22 -7.66
CA PHE A 81 -2.28 -12.88 -9.02
C PHE A 81 -2.47 -14.10 -9.92
N LYS A 82 -2.58 -15.29 -9.32
CA LYS A 82 -2.71 -16.56 -10.05
C LYS A 82 -3.81 -16.54 -11.11
N ASP A 83 -4.98 -16.00 -10.78
CA ASP A 83 -6.12 -15.95 -11.71
C ASP A 83 -5.82 -15.10 -12.95
N LEU A 84 -5.07 -14.00 -12.80
CA LEU A 84 -4.66 -13.17 -13.92
C LEU A 84 -3.65 -13.92 -14.81
N VAL A 85 -2.70 -14.64 -14.19
CA VAL A 85 -1.70 -15.44 -14.92
C VAL A 85 -2.37 -16.57 -15.68
N GLU A 86 -3.26 -17.33 -15.05
CA GLU A 86 -3.94 -18.48 -15.68
C GLU A 86 -4.90 -18.06 -16.80
N LYS A 87 -5.52 -16.89 -16.66
CA LYS A 87 -6.39 -16.31 -17.71
C LYS A 87 -5.63 -15.58 -18.79
N HIS A 88 -4.29 -15.53 -18.72
CA HIS A 88 -3.45 -14.73 -19.61
C HIS A 88 -3.97 -13.29 -19.77
N ALA A 89 -4.31 -12.67 -18.63
CA ALA A 89 -4.90 -11.34 -18.64
C ALA A 89 -3.91 -10.31 -19.19
N VAL A 90 -4.35 -9.54 -20.17
CA VAL A 90 -3.59 -8.45 -20.79
C VAL A 90 -4.38 -7.16 -20.60
N PHE A 91 -3.73 -6.16 -20.01
CA PHE A 91 -4.34 -4.85 -19.73
C PHE A 91 -3.39 -3.68 -19.96
N ASP A 92 -2.42 -3.87 -20.85
CA ASP A 92 -1.43 -2.86 -21.25
C ASP A 92 -2.05 -1.64 -21.95
N ALA A 93 -3.27 -1.78 -22.50
CA ALA A 93 -4.02 -0.68 -23.08
C ALA A 93 -4.26 0.51 -22.14
N ILE A 94 -4.09 0.32 -20.83
CA ILE A 94 -4.13 1.41 -19.83
C ILE A 94 -3.13 2.53 -20.14
N VAL A 95 -2.01 2.22 -20.81
CA VAL A 95 -1.00 3.22 -21.19
C VAL A 95 -1.58 4.30 -22.07
N ALA A 96 -2.42 3.93 -23.04
CA ALA A 96 -3.03 4.82 -23.99
C ALA A 96 -4.36 5.46 -23.52
N ASN A 97 -4.87 5.05 -22.37
CA ASN A 97 -6.14 5.51 -21.84
C ASN A 97 -5.93 6.47 -20.66
N PRO A 98 -6.81 7.47 -20.46
CA PRO A 98 -6.75 8.34 -19.31
C PRO A 98 -7.12 7.56 -18.03
N VAL A 99 -6.53 8.00 -16.91
CA VAL A 99 -6.95 7.57 -15.57
C VAL A 99 -8.26 8.27 -15.24
N ILE A 100 -9.26 7.51 -14.83
CA ILE A 100 -10.54 8.04 -14.33
C ILE A 100 -10.62 7.74 -12.84
N ALA A 101 -10.56 8.78 -12.01
CA ALA A 101 -10.67 8.64 -10.57
C ALA A 101 -12.14 8.40 -10.18
N ASP A 102 -12.41 7.35 -9.42
CA ASP A 102 -13.73 7.08 -8.83
C ASP A 102 -13.93 7.81 -7.50
N GLU A 103 -12.81 8.12 -6.83
CA GLU A 103 -12.78 8.86 -5.57
C GLU A 103 -11.59 9.83 -5.59
N ASP A 104 -11.71 10.93 -4.86
CA ASP A 104 -10.60 11.86 -4.65
C ASP A 104 -9.44 11.16 -3.95
N ALA A 105 -8.22 11.45 -4.41
CA ALA A 105 -7.01 10.96 -3.76
C ALA A 105 -6.94 11.48 -2.32
N LYS A 106 -6.62 10.62 -1.39
CA LYS A 106 -6.48 10.98 0.03
C LYS A 106 -5.35 10.21 0.71
N VAL A 107 -4.72 10.85 1.67
CA VAL A 107 -3.85 10.16 2.63
C VAL A 107 -4.68 9.89 3.88
N ASP A 108 -4.82 8.62 4.25
CA ASP A 108 -5.59 8.22 5.43
C ASP A 108 -4.84 8.50 6.74
N ASP A 109 -5.48 8.25 7.88
CA ASP A 109 -4.93 8.44 9.22
C ASP A 109 -3.71 7.55 9.52
N LYS A 110 -3.49 6.50 8.73
CA LYS A 110 -2.32 5.62 8.79
C LYS A 110 -1.18 6.06 7.86
N GLY A 111 -1.36 7.18 7.15
CA GLY A 111 -0.38 7.69 6.20
C GLY A 111 -0.36 6.96 4.86
N VAL A 112 -1.42 6.23 4.51
CA VAL A 112 -1.55 5.53 3.23
C VAL A 112 -2.25 6.43 2.22
N LEU A 113 -1.58 6.72 1.11
CA LEU A 113 -2.19 7.36 -0.06
C LEU A 113 -3.12 6.35 -0.74
N ARG A 114 -4.40 6.66 -0.78
CA ARG A 114 -5.44 5.85 -1.42
C ARG A 114 -5.80 6.43 -2.78
N LEU A 115 -5.63 5.61 -3.81
CA LEU A 115 -6.00 5.93 -5.19
C LEU A 115 -6.96 4.85 -5.70
N LYS A 116 -8.15 5.26 -6.15
CA LYS A 116 -9.18 4.36 -6.65
C LYS A 116 -9.78 4.92 -7.93
N GLY A 117 -9.92 4.09 -8.92
CA GLY A 117 -10.45 4.49 -10.21
C GLY A 117 -10.46 3.35 -11.21
N HIS A 118 -10.56 3.75 -12.48
CA HIS A 118 -10.62 2.79 -13.58
C HIS A 118 -10.05 3.38 -14.88
N PHE A 119 -9.87 2.49 -15.84
CA PHE A 119 -9.59 2.80 -17.25
C PHE A 119 -10.70 2.20 -18.10
N ASP A 120 -11.28 3.02 -18.97
CA ASP A 120 -12.26 2.57 -19.96
C ASP A 120 -11.56 1.93 -21.18
N THR A 121 -10.87 0.83 -20.92
CA THR A 121 -10.20 0.04 -21.94
C THR A 121 -11.18 -0.90 -22.67
N THR A 122 -10.84 -1.25 -23.90
CA THR A 122 -11.61 -2.20 -24.72
C THR A 122 -10.75 -3.43 -24.98
N PRO A 123 -11.27 -4.65 -24.89
CA PRO A 123 -12.70 -5.04 -24.69
C PRO A 123 -13.13 -5.06 -23.21
N LYS A 124 -12.22 -4.85 -22.28
CA LYS A 124 -12.49 -4.96 -20.85
C LYS A 124 -12.05 -3.70 -20.10
N LYS A 125 -12.88 -3.25 -19.19
CA LYS A 125 -12.58 -2.18 -18.25
C LYS A 125 -11.59 -2.68 -17.20
N VAL A 126 -10.63 -1.84 -16.81
CA VAL A 126 -9.67 -2.14 -15.74
C VAL A 126 -9.98 -1.24 -14.54
N LYS A 127 -10.39 -1.83 -13.44
CA LYS A 127 -10.62 -1.13 -12.17
C LYS A 127 -9.45 -1.38 -11.22
N TYR A 128 -9.09 -0.37 -10.43
CA TYR A 128 -7.99 -0.49 -9.46
C TYR A 128 -8.32 0.18 -8.13
N GLN A 129 -7.75 -0.36 -7.07
CA GLN A 129 -7.63 0.27 -5.77
C GLN A 129 -6.18 0.09 -5.31
N LEU A 130 -5.47 1.19 -5.12
CA LEU A 130 -4.05 1.19 -4.79
C LEU A 130 -3.81 1.94 -3.48
N GLY A 131 -2.94 1.39 -2.66
CA GLY A 131 -2.42 2.04 -1.47
C GLY A 131 -0.91 2.24 -1.58
N PHE A 132 -0.42 3.43 -1.31
CA PHE A 132 1.01 3.75 -1.31
C PHE A 132 1.41 4.30 0.05
N ILE A 133 2.61 3.97 0.49
CA ILE A 133 3.22 4.51 1.71
C ILE A 133 4.56 5.16 1.40
N PRO A 134 5.01 6.13 2.21
CA PRO A 134 6.37 6.63 2.12
C PRO A 134 7.37 5.50 2.42
N SER A 135 8.29 5.27 1.49
CA SER A 135 9.38 4.32 1.64
C SER A 135 10.58 4.84 0.86
N ASP A 136 11.72 5.00 1.52
CA ASP A 136 12.95 5.54 0.92
C ASP A 136 12.74 6.91 0.23
N GLY A 137 11.94 7.79 0.84
CA GLY A 137 11.64 9.13 0.32
C GLY A 137 10.70 9.18 -0.89
N GLN A 138 10.05 8.07 -1.22
CA GLN A 138 9.13 7.94 -2.35
C GLN A 138 7.82 7.27 -1.94
N TRP A 139 6.75 7.53 -2.68
CA TRP A 139 5.51 6.76 -2.58
C TRP A 139 5.71 5.38 -3.21
N LYS A 140 5.63 4.31 -2.41
CA LYS A 140 5.74 2.92 -2.86
C LYS A 140 4.49 2.13 -2.52
N LEU A 141 4.12 1.21 -3.40
CA LEU A 141 2.92 0.40 -3.27
C LEU A 141 2.95 -0.43 -1.97
N SER A 142 1.87 -0.37 -1.20
CA SER A 142 1.64 -1.15 0.02
C SER A 142 0.39 -2.02 -0.04
N GLY A 143 -0.45 -1.83 -1.06
CA GLY A 143 -1.64 -2.62 -1.28
C GLY A 143 -2.19 -2.42 -2.67
N ILE A 144 -2.73 -3.49 -3.26
CA ILE A 144 -3.27 -3.49 -4.61
C ILE A 144 -4.49 -4.42 -4.70
N SER A 145 -5.53 -3.91 -5.35
CA SER A 145 -6.64 -4.70 -5.85
C SER A 145 -6.90 -4.28 -7.29
N ILE A 146 -7.07 -5.25 -8.17
CA ILE A 146 -7.36 -5.03 -9.59
C ILE A 146 -8.52 -5.92 -9.99
N ASP A 147 -9.40 -5.40 -10.81
CA ASP A 147 -10.53 -6.10 -11.41
C ASP A 147 -10.60 -5.78 -12.91
N ILE A 148 -10.79 -6.81 -13.72
CA ILE A 148 -10.83 -6.72 -15.18
C ILE A 148 -12.17 -7.29 -15.65
N GLU A 149 -13.10 -6.37 -15.96
CA GLU A 149 -14.49 -6.67 -16.35
C GLU A 149 -14.73 -6.56 -17.85
#